data_858b4b17dfeac0441b0d0e4deda3f1cf
#
_entry.id   858b4b17dfeac0441b0d0e4deda3f1cf
#
_cell.length_a   1.000
_cell.length_b   1.000
_cell.length_c   1.000
_cell.angle_alpha   90.00
_cell.angle_beta   90.00
_cell.angle_gamma   90.00
#
_symmetry.space_group_name_H-M   'P 1'
#
loop_
_entity.id
_entity.type
_entity.pdbx_description
1 polymer ?
#
loop_
_entity_poly.entity_id
_entity_poly.type
_entity_poly.pdbx_seq_one_letter_code
_entity_poly.pdbx_strand_id
1 'polypeptide(L)'
;MARPRTFDEERVLDIAMDLFWANGYEATSTRDLCTAVGLDRSSLYNAFSSKHELFKRVLARYIEATAGNQFRILEDERQSAVERIRALLTAIIDQESATFRNGHGRGCLTVNTTVELAARDPEIAAVLNRDLAGRLDSLRTVIAAGLAAGEITSTRGPESLARFVNAVIAGIRVAAQGGSDRAALEGIADLALDALT
;
A
#
# COMPACT_ATOMS: atom_id res chain seq x y z
N MET A 1 22.40 1.20 -33.33
CA MET A 1 22.44 2.17 -32.22
C MET A 1 21.01 2.44 -31.78
N ALA A 2 20.64 2.12 -30.56
CA ALA A 2 19.29 2.43 -30.01
C ALA A 2 19.18 3.96 -29.91
N ARG A 3 18.09 4.52 -30.46
CA ARG A 3 17.77 5.95 -30.37
C ARG A 3 17.65 6.30 -28.87
N PRO A 4 18.27 7.39 -28.38
CA PRO A 4 18.13 7.78 -26.98
C PRO A 4 16.64 7.90 -26.62
N ARG A 5 16.21 7.36 -25.47
CA ARG A 5 14.85 7.55 -24.94
C ARG A 5 14.65 9.05 -24.75
N THR A 6 13.71 9.64 -25.46
CA THR A 6 13.46 11.09 -25.47
C THR A 6 12.51 11.55 -24.35
N PHE A 7 12.17 10.68 -23.39
CA PHE A 7 11.29 11.00 -22.28
C PHE A 7 11.82 10.44 -20.96
N ASP A 8 11.44 11.09 -19.88
CA ASP A 8 11.75 10.71 -18.50
C ASP A 8 10.80 9.57 -18.08
N GLU A 9 11.35 8.36 -17.95
CA GLU A 9 10.61 7.15 -17.62
C GLU A 9 10.04 7.21 -16.19
N GLU A 10 10.76 7.81 -15.25
CA GLU A 10 10.32 7.99 -13.87
C GLU A 10 9.07 8.89 -13.81
N ARG A 11 9.10 9.99 -14.55
CA ARG A 11 7.94 10.87 -14.68
C ARG A 11 6.73 10.17 -15.29
N VAL A 12 6.93 9.31 -16.28
CA VAL A 12 5.84 8.53 -16.88
C VAL A 12 5.24 7.57 -15.85
N LEU A 13 6.07 6.89 -15.05
CA LEU A 13 5.61 6.01 -13.97
C LEU A 13 4.81 6.76 -12.91
N ASP A 14 5.25 7.96 -12.50
CA ASP A 14 4.52 8.77 -11.52
C ASP A 14 3.15 9.22 -12.03
N ILE A 15 3.08 9.71 -13.27
CA ILE A 15 1.80 10.12 -13.89
C ILE A 15 0.86 8.91 -14.08
N ALA A 16 1.41 7.78 -14.53
CA ALA A 16 0.63 6.55 -14.70
C ALA A 16 0.13 6.01 -13.35
N MET A 17 0.95 6.13 -12.30
CA MET A 17 0.57 5.76 -10.94
C MET A 17 -0.63 6.58 -10.45
N ASP A 18 -0.58 7.90 -10.63
CA ASP A 18 -1.68 8.77 -10.26
C ASP A 18 -2.97 8.41 -10.99
N LEU A 19 -2.88 8.07 -12.27
CA LEU A 19 -4.04 7.73 -13.09
C LEU A 19 -4.65 6.37 -12.70
N PHE A 20 -3.81 5.34 -12.54
CA PHE A 20 -4.26 4.03 -12.08
C PHE A 20 -4.80 4.06 -10.64
N TRP A 21 -4.21 4.86 -9.78
CA TRP A 21 -4.68 5.00 -8.41
C TRP A 21 -6.05 5.67 -8.33
N ALA A 22 -6.29 6.68 -9.19
CA ALA A 22 -7.56 7.40 -9.22
C ALA A 22 -8.70 6.59 -9.84
N ASN A 23 -8.43 5.82 -10.91
CA ASN A 23 -9.46 5.21 -11.75
C ASN A 23 -9.51 3.67 -11.64
N GLY A 24 -8.47 3.03 -11.10
CA GLY A 24 -8.28 1.59 -11.20
C GLY A 24 -7.61 1.17 -12.52
N TYR A 25 -7.23 -0.10 -12.60
CA TYR A 25 -6.58 -0.65 -13.78
C TYR A 25 -7.53 -0.79 -14.97
N GLU A 26 -8.68 -1.41 -14.78
CA GLU A 26 -9.61 -1.71 -15.88
C GLU A 26 -10.16 -0.44 -16.53
N ALA A 27 -10.57 0.55 -15.72
CA ALA A 27 -11.15 1.79 -16.22
C ALA A 27 -10.12 2.74 -16.85
N THR A 28 -8.83 2.54 -16.61
CA THR A 28 -7.76 3.34 -17.23
C THR A 28 -7.44 2.81 -18.62
N SER A 29 -7.79 3.53 -19.69
CA SER A 29 -7.46 3.13 -21.05
C SER A 29 -6.03 3.53 -21.45
N THR A 30 -5.49 2.86 -22.48
CA THR A 30 -4.19 3.26 -23.10
C THR A 30 -4.25 4.71 -23.62
N ARG A 31 -5.40 5.16 -24.08
CA ARG A 31 -5.60 6.52 -24.57
C ARG A 31 -5.45 7.53 -23.43
N ASP A 32 -6.02 7.23 -22.28
CA ASP A 32 -5.91 8.10 -21.08
C ASP A 32 -4.46 8.21 -20.64
N LEU A 33 -3.75 7.07 -20.61
CA LEU A 33 -2.31 7.04 -20.30
C LEU A 33 -1.52 7.89 -21.29
N CYS A 34 -1.69 7.68 -22.61
CA CYS A 34 -0.99 8.48 -23.63
C CYS A 34 -1.25 9.96 -23.48
N THR A 35 -2.50 10.34 -23.23
CA THR A 35 -2.90 11.74 -23.03
C THR A 35 -2.24 12.34 -21.79
N ALA A 36 -2.26 11.62 -20.68
CA ALA A 36 -1.71 12.10 -19.42
C ALA A 36 -0.17 12.24 -19.44
N VAL A 37 0.52 11.28 -20.05
CA VAL A 37 2.00 11.30 -20.12
C VAL A 37 2.55 12.14 -21.29
N GLY A 38 1.70 12.53 -22.25
CA GLY A 38 2.11 13.30 -23.43
C GLY A 38 2.90 12.47 -24.46
N LEU A 39 2.66 11.16 -24.52
CA LEU A 39 3.30 10.25 -25.48
C LEU A 39 2.29 9.66 -26.44
N ASP A 40 2.72 9.36 -27.66
CA ASP A 40 1.95 8.50 -28.55
C ASP A 40 1.98 7.03 -28.11
N ARG A 41 1.04 6.24 -28.64
CA ARG A 41 0.89 4.82 -28.29
C ARG A 41 2.13 3.98 -28.60
N SER A 42 2.81 4.30 -29.70
CA SER A 42 4.00 3.56 -30.12
C SER A 42 5.19 3.82 -29.19
N SER A 43 5.37 5.06 -28.78
CA SER A 43 6.39 5.45 -27.79
C SER A 43 6.13 4.83 -26.42
N LEU A 44 4.87 4.83 -25.95
CA LEU A 44 4.51 4.21 -24.68
C LEU A 44 4.79 2.69 -24.69
N TYR A 45 4.39 1.98 -25.76
CA TYR A 45 4.59 0.54 -25.85
C TYR A 45 6.04 0.12 -26.16
N ASN A 46 6.79 0.96 -26.83
CA ASN A 46 8.24 0.75 -26.99
C ASN A 46 8.99 0.81 -25.65
N ALA A 47 8.47 1.59 -24.69
CA ALA A 47 9.05 1.70 -23.36
C ALA A 47 8.58 0.60 -22.39
N PHE A 48 7.28 0.30 -22.41
CA PHE A 48 6.62 -0.52 -21.38
C PHE A 48 5.98 -1.81 -21.93
N SER A 49 6.10 -2.08 -23.23
CA SER A 49 5.55 -3.28 -23.91
C SER A 49 4.02 -3.36 -23.91
N SER A 50 3.35 -3.10 -22.80
CA SER A 50 1.89 -3.14 -22.67
C SER A 50 1.41 -2.27 -21.51
N LYS A 51 0.06 -2.03 -21.44
CA LYS A 51 -0.59 -1.42 -20.27
C LYS A 51 -0.33 -2.25 -19.00
N HIS A 52 -0.34 -3.58 -19.13
CA HIS A 52 -0.11 -4.51 -18.04
C HIS A 52 1.31 -4.40 -17.48
N GLU A 53 2.33 -4.37 -18.35
CA GLU A 53 3.72 -4.20 -17.92
C GLU A 53 3.96 -2.83 -17.29
N LEU A 54 3.36 -1.77 -17.83
CA LEU A 54 3.41 -0.45 -17.20
C LEU A 54 2.77 -0.48 -15.80
N PHE A 55 1.60 -1.13 -15.66
CA PHE A 55 0.94 -1.25 -14.36
C PHE A 55 1.75 -2.06 -13.36
N LYS A 56 2.37 -3.16 -13.75
CA LYS A 56 3.26 -3.94 -12.87
C LYS A 56 4.41 -3.10 -12.33
N ARG A 57 5.02 -2.27 -13.18
CA ARG A 57 6.11 -1.37 -12.76
C ARG A 57 5.62 -0.27 -11.83
N VAL A 58 4.46 0.31 -12.10
CA VAL A 58 3.79 1.27 -11.23
C VAL A 58 3.48 0.66 -9.86
N LEU A 59 2.91 -0.55 -9.83
CA LEU A 59 2.59 -1.25 -8.59
C LEU A 59 3.85 -1.57 -7.77
N ALA A 60 4.91 -2.05 -8.42
CA ALA A 60 6.19 -2.32 -7.77
C ALA A 60 6.80 -1.05 -7.15
N ARG A 61 6.80 0.07 -7.88
CA ARG A 61 7.28 1.37 -7.39
C ARG A 61 6.46 1.87 -6.19
N TYR A 62 5.14 1.75 -6.24
CA TYR A 62 4.27 2.10 -5.12
C TYR A 62 4.57 1.26 -3.87
N ILE A 63 4.73 -0.06 -4.04
CA ILE A 63 5.06 -0.99 -2.96
C ILE A 63 6.40 -0.61 -2.33
N GLU A 64 7.44 -0.39 -3.13
CA GLU A 64 8.77 -0.01 -2.65
C GLU A 64 8.73 1.28 -1.83
N ALA A 65 8.04 2.32 -2.33
CA ALA A 65 7.92 3.60 -1.65
C ALA A 65 7.15 3.49 -0.32
N THR A 66 6.09 2.69 -0.27
CA THR A 66 5.25 2.55 0.93
C THR A 66 5.85 1.58 1.95
N ALA A 67 6.42 0.45 1.51
CA ALA A 67 7.03 -0.55 2.38
C ALA A 67 8.23 0.02 3.15
N GLY A 68 9.11 0.77 2.49
CA GLY A 68 10.30 1.34 3.12
C GLY A 68 9.99 2.24 4.33
N ASN A 69 8.88 2.99 4.30
CA ASN A 69 8.46 3.79 5.44
C ASN A 69 7.91 2.94 6.58
N GLN A 70 7.09 1.93 6.26
CA GLN A 70 6.50 1.03 7.24
C GLN A 70 7.56 0.18 7.94
N PHE A 71 8.54 -0.34 7.20
CA PHE A 71 9.66 -1.10 7.76
C PHE A 71 10.47 -0.25 8.74
N ARG A 72 10.83 0.98 8.39
CA ARG A 72 11.59 1.87 9.30
C ARG A 72 10.87 2.12 10.62
N ILE A 73 9.54 2.24 10.60
CA ILE A 73 8.73 2.40 11.82
C ILE A 73 8.77 1.13 12.67
N LEU A 74 8.60 -0.03 12.06
CA LEU A 74 8.58 -1.30 12.75
C LEU A 74 9.96 -1.74 13.25
N GLU A 75 11.06 -1.28 12.64
CA GLU A 75 12.45 -1.58 13.01
C GLU A 75 13.03 -0.63 14.07
N ASP A 76 12.30 0.40 14.53
CA ASP A 76 12.79 1.33 15.56
C ASP A 76 12.81 0.68 16.95
N GLU A 77 13.87 -0.06 17.24
CA GLU A 77 14.08 -0.77 18.52
C GLU A 77 14.19 0.14 19.76
N ARG A 78 14.20 1.46 19.58
CA ARG A 78 14.16 2.42 20.71
C ARG A 78 12.76 2.53 21.32
N GLN A 79 11.75 2.02 20.62
CA GLN A 79 10.35 1.99 21.02
C GLN A 79 9.91 0.57 21.36
N SER A 80 8.96 0.43 22.28
CA SER A 80 8.30 -0.83 22.57
C SER A 80 7.55 -1.38 21.35
N ALA A 81 7.23 -2.67 21.35
CA ALA A 81 6.49 -3.29 20.24
C ALA A 81 5.11 -2.62 20.04
N VAL A 82 4.42 -2.28 21.12
CA VAL A 82 3.12 -1.61 21.07
C VAL A 82 3.25 -0.19 20.50
N GLU A 83 4.29 0.55 20.89
CA GLU A 83 4.55 1.90 20.36
C GLU A 83 4.87 1.88 18.87
N ARG A 84 5.65 0.91 18.37
CA ARG A 84 5.93 0.73 16.94
C ARG A 84 4.65 0.44 16.15
N ILE A 85 3.77 -0.43 16.66
CA ILE A 85 2.49 -0.73 16.01
C ILE A 85 1.59 0.51 16.02
N ARG A 86 1.52 1.25 17.14
CA ARG A 86 0.80 2.53 17.23
C ARG A 86 1.34 3.55 16.21
N ALA A 87 2.65 3.73 16.14
CA ALA A 87 3.28 4.63 15.19
C ALA A 87 2.98 4.25 13.73
N LEU A 88 2.95 2.95 13.41
CA LEU A 88 2.56 2.46 12.09
C LEU A 88 1.10 2.81 11.76
N LEU A 89 0.17 2.55 12.68
CA LEU A 89 -1.26 2.86 12.47
C LEU A 89 -1.48 4.36 12.31
N THR A 90 -0.81 5.18 13.15
CA THR A 90 -0.85 6.65 13.04
C THR A 90 -0.31 7.14 11.69
N ALA A 91 0.84 6.62 11.25
CA ALA A 91 1.41 7.01 9.95
C ALA A 91 0.49 6.66 8.77
N ILE A 92 -0.25 5.56 8.86
CA ILE A 92 -1.25 5.17 7.86
C ILE A 92 -2.43 6.15 7.87
N ILE A 93 -2.96 6.49 9.05
CA ILE A 93 -4.06 7.48 9.19
C ILE A 93 -3.63 8.85 8.66
N ASP A 94 -2.40 9.28 8.95
CA ASP A 94 -1.84 10.54 8.44
C ASP A 94 -1.74 10.52 6.91
N GLN A 95 -1.28 9.41 6.33
CA GLN A 95 -1.20 9.25 4.87
C GLN A 95 -2.58 9.32 4.21
N GLU A 96 -3.58 8.64 4.75
CA GLU A 96 -4.95 8.66 4.23
C GLU A 96 -5.55 10.07 4.37
N SER A 97 -5.34 10.74 5.51
CA SER A 97 -5.82 12.10 5.74
C SER A 97 -5.19 13.12 4.77
N ALA A 98 -3.91 12.96 4.43
CA ALA A 98 -3.20 13.83 3.49
C ALA A 98 -3.73 13.69 2.05
N THR A 99 -4.29 12.52 1.69
CA THR A 99 -4.86 12.25 0.36
C THR A 99 -6.36 12.53 0.28
N PHE A 100 -6.98 12.90 1.40
CA PHE A 100 -8.42 13.16 1.48
C PHE A 100 -8.81 14.41 0.69
N ARG A 101 -9.65 14.25 -0.34
CA ARG A 101 -10.14 15.34 -1.18
C ARG A 101 -11.61 15.13 -1.54
N ASN A 102 -12.41 16.20 -1.52
CA ASN A 102 -13.82 16.16 -1.92
C ASN A 102 -14.66 15.09 -1.18
N GLY A 103 -14.36 14.84 0.10
CA GLY A 103 -15.11 13.88 0.92
C GLY A 103 -14.66 12.42 0.81
N HIS A 104 -13.61 12.13 0.03
CA HIS A 104 -13.11 10.76 -0.16
C HIS A 104 -11.58 10.71 -0.16
N GLY A 105 -11.01 9.65 0.41
CA GLY A 105 -9.60 9.31 0.29
C GLY A 105 -9.31 8.59 -1.02
N ARG A 106 -8.04 8.59 -1.46
CA ARG A 106 -7.61 7.77 -2.61
C ARG A 106 -7.51 6.28 -2.25
N GLY A 107 -7.48 5.97 -0.95
CA GLY A 107 -7.22 4.63 -0.44
C GLY A 107 -5.80 4.17 -0.75
N CYS A 108 -5.58 2.87 -0.70
CA CYS A 108 -4.29 2.24 -0.94
C CYS A 108 -4.27 1.52 -2.29
N LEU A 109 -3.28 1.81 -3.14
CA LEU A 109 -3.19 1.18 -4.45
C LEU A 109 -3.11 -0.35 -4.35
N THR A 110 -2.37 -0.92 -3.37
CA THR A 110 -2.30 -2.38 -3.20
C THR A 110 -3.63 -2.98 -2.74
N VAL A 111 -4.38 -2.30 -1.85
CA VAL A 111 -5.72 -2.75 -1.43
C VAL A 111 -6.69 -2.71 -2.60
N ASN A 112 -6.74 -1.60 -3.33
CA ASN A 112 -7.59 -1.44 -4.51
C ASN A 112 -7.26 -2.50 -5.58
N THR A 113 -5.97 -2.71 -5.88
CA THR A 113 -5.50 -3.72 -6.83
C THR A 113 -5.85 -5.14 -6.38
N THR A 114 -5.78 -5.44 -5.08
CA THR A 114 -6.16 -6.75 -4.55
C THR A 114 -7.62 -7.05 -4.85
N VAL A 115 -8.51 -6.10 -4.62
CA VAL A 115 -9.96 -6.27 -4.89
C VAL A 115 -10.26 -6.38 -6.39
N GLU A 116 -9.57 -5.58 -7.19
CA GLU A 116 -9.84 -5.49 -8.64
C GLU A 116 -9.26 -6.67 -9.42
N LEU A 117 -8.00 -7.07 -9.14
CA LEU A 117 -7.22 -7.93 -10.02
C LEU A 117 -6.75 -9.26 -9.43
N ALA A 118 -6.59 -9.39 -8.10
CA ALA A 118 -5.91 -10.56 -7.54
C ALA A 118 -6.56 -11.91 -7.89
N ALA A 119 -7.89 -11.95 -8.07
CA ALA A 119 -8.61 -13.16 -8.46
C ALA A 119 -8.55 -13.45 -9.98
N ARG A 120 -8.09 -12.49 -10.80
CA ARG A 120 -8.18 -12.55 -12.27
C ARG A 120 -6.83 -12.52 -12.96
N ASP A 121 -5.80 -12.05 -12.27
CA ASP A 121 -4.46 -11.84 -12.79
C ASP A 121 -3.41 -12.51 -11.88
N PRO A 122 -2.91 -13.70 -12.26
CA PRO A 122 -1.93 -14.43 -11.45
C PRO A 122 -0.60 -13.70 -11.27
N GLU A 123 -0.17 -12.88 -12.23
CA GLU A 123 1.08 -12.13 -12.13
C GLU A 123 0.95 -11.00 -11.11
N ILE A 124 -0.15 -10.26 -11.15
CA ILE A 124 -0.46 -9.22 -10.16
C ILE A 124 -0.66 -9.85 -8.78
N ALA A 125 -1.38 -10.98 -8.69
CA ALA A 125 -1.55 -11.71 -7.44
C ALA A 125 -0.20 -12.12 -6.83
N ALA A 126 0.76 -12.56 -7.64
CA ALA A 126 2.10 -12.93 -7.16
C ALA A 126 2.88 -11.72 -6.61
N VAL A 127 2.73 -10.53 -7.21
CA VAL A 127 3.34 -9.28 -6.70
C VAL A 127 2.73 -8.90 -5.36
N LEU A 128 1.39 -8.89 -5.26
CA LEU A 128 0.66 -8.55 -4.03
C LEU A 128 0.94 -9.54 -2.89
N ASN A 129 1.02 -10.84 -3.19
CA ASN A 129 1.31 -11.87 -2.20
C ASN A 129 2.73 -11.73 -1.62
N ARG A 130 3.71 -11.35 -2.44
CA ARG A 130 5.08 -11.07 -1.93
C ARG A 130 5.12 -9.88 -1.01
N ASP A 131 4.44 -8.78 -1.36
CA ASP A 131 4.32 -7.60 -0.53
C ASP A 131 3.62 -7.93 0.80
N LEU A 132 2.50 -8.65 0.75
CA LEU A 132 1.78 -9.11 1.93
C LEU A 132 2.66 -9.99 2.84
N ALA A 133 3.42 -10.94 2.27
CA ALA A 133 4.31 -11.81 3.02
C ALA A 133 5.39 -11.00 3.78
N GLY A 134 6.00 -10.01 3.13
CA GLY A 134 6.99 -9.13 3.77
C GLY A 134 6.39 -8.32 4.92
N ARG A 135 5.19 -7.73 4.72
CA ARG A 135 4.50 -6.98 5.79
C ARG A 135 4.11 -7.87 6.97
N LEU A 136 3.60 -9.06 6.71
CA LEU A 136 3.26 -10.01 7.77
C LEU A 136 4.49 -10.48 8.53
N ASP A 137 5.62 -10.71 7.88
CA ASP A 137 6.87 -11.13 8.54
C ASP A 137 7.41 -10.03 9.47
N SER A 138 7.40 -8.76 9.03
CA SER A 138 7.80 -7.62 9.87
C SER A 138 6.88 -7.45 11.08
N LEU A 139 5.56 -7.50 10.88
CA LEU A 139 4.60 -7.42 11.99
C LEU A 139 4.77 -8.60 12.96
N ARG A 140 4.92 -9.83 12.45
CA ARG A 140 5.14 -11.03 13.25
C ARG A 140 6.39 -10.91 14.12
N THR A 141 7.48 -10.36 13.58
CA THR A 141 8.73 -10.16 14.30
C THR A 141 8.55 -9.20 15.47
N VAL A 142 7.94 -8.04 15.23
CA VAL A 142 7.68 -7.04 16.28
C VAL A 142 6.74 -7.59 17.36
N ILE A 143 5.65 -8.26 16.94
CA ILE A 143 4.67 -8.84 17.86
C ILE A 143 5.29 -9.96 18.69
N ALA A 144 6.12 -10.83 18.09
CA ALA A 144 6.81 -11.88 18.82
C ALA A 144 7.76 -11.33 19.91
N ALA A 145 8.47 -10.25 19.59
CA ALA A 145 9.30 -9.54 20.57
C ALA A 145 8.45 -8.95 21.71
N GLY A 146 7.34 -8.30 21.40
CA GLY A 146 6.42 -7.72 22.39
C GLY A 146 5.78 -8.76 23.31
N LEU A 147 5.41 -9.94 22.78
CA LEU A 147 4.92 -11.07 23.58
C LEU A 147 6.00 -11.59 24.52
N ALA A 148 7.23 -11.74 24.02
CA ALA A 148 8.35 -12.22 24.84
C ALA A 148 8.73 -11.21 25.95
N ALA A 149 8.58 -9.92 25.70
CA ALA A 149 8.84 -8.86 26.68
C ALA A 149 7.65 -8.62 27.66
N GLY A 150 6.49 -9.25 27.44
CA GLY A 150 5.27 -9.00 28.22
C GLY A 150 4.58 -7.67 27.93
N GLU A 151 4.95 -6.99 26.85
CA GLU A 151 4.31 -5.75 26.39
C GLU A 151 2.98 -6.03 25.68
N ILE A 152 2.90 -7.16 24.98
CA ILE A 152 1.68 -7.69 24.38
C ILE A 152 1.21 -8.85 25.27
N THR A 153 -0.02 -8.75 25.80
CA THR A 153 -0.57 -9.72 26.74
C THR A 153 -1.61 -10.65 26.11
N SER A 154 -1.92 -10.46 24.85
CA SER A 154 -2.85 -11.29 24.10
C SER A 154 -2.42 -12.78 24.14
N THR A 155 -3.37 -13.68 24.34
CA THR A 155 -3.13 -15.14 24.35
C THR A 155 -3.00 -15.71 22.93
N ARG A 156 -3.12 -14.89 21.90
CA ARG A 156 -3.01 -15.31 20.50
C ARG A 156 -1.55 -15.31 20.05
N GLY A 157 -1.21 -16.26 19.17
CA GLY A 157 0.14 -16.33 18.60
C GLY A 157 0.47 -15.17 17.65
N PRO A 158 1.79 -14.88 17.46
CA PRO A 158 2.24 -13.71 16.70
C PRO A 158 1.78 -13.73 15.25
N GLU A 159 1.63 -14.87 14.61
CA GLU A 159 1.11 -15.00 13.24
C GLU A 159 -0.34 -14.51 13.14
N SER A 160 -1.21 -14.91 14.09
CA SER A 160 -2.61 -14.50 14.10
C SER A 160 -2.75 -13.01 14.38
N LEU A 161 -1.95 -12.47 15.29
CA LEU A 161 -1.94 -11.04 15.62
C LEU A 161 -1.40 -10.21 14.45
N ALA A 162 -0.36 -10.67 13.74
CA ALA A 162 0.15 -9.99 12.55
C ALA A 162 -0.91 -9.91 11.45
N ARG A 163 -1.65 -10.99 11.19
CA ARG A 163 -2.78 -10.99 10.26
C ARG A 163 -3.91 -10.07 10.70
N PHE A 164 -4.21 -10.03 11.99
CA PHE A 164 -5.20 -9.12 12.56
C PHE A 164 -4.80 -7.66 12.35
N VAL A 165 -3.58 -7.28 12.74
CA VAL A 165 -3.09 -5.89 12.55
C VAL A 165 -3.08 -5.51 11.07
N ASN A 166 -2.63 -6.41 10.18
CA ASN A 166 -2.67 -6.15 8.74
C ASN A 166 -4.10 -5.98 8.21
N ALA A 167 -5.07 -6.73 8.72
CA ALA A 167 -6.48 -6.59 8.35
C ALA A 167 -7.06 -5.25 8.86
N VAL A 168 -6.69 -4.82 10.08
CA VAL A 168 -7.04 -3.49 10.61
C VAL A 168 -6.49 -2.38 9.72
N ILE A 169 -5.22 -2.47 9.30
CA ILE A 169 -4.61 -1.52 8.38
C ILE A 169 -5.41 -1.43 7.06
N ALA A 170 -5.77 -2.56 6.48
CA ALA A 170 -6.60 -2.58 5.27
C ALA A 170 -7.99 -1.97 5.52
N GLY A 171 -8.60 -2.26 6.68
CA GLY A 171 -9.87 -1.70 7.11
C GLY A 171 -9.83 -0.18 7.26
N ILE A 172 -8.79 0.36 7.91
CA ILE A 172 -8.57 1.81 8.05
C ILE A 172 -8.50 2.48 6.67
N ARG A 173 -7.75 1.91 5.73
CA ARG A 173 -7.62 2.44 4.36
C ARG A 173 -8.94 2.44 3.59
N VAL A 174 -9.72 1.36 3.70
CA VAL A 174 -11.05 1.28 3.08
C VAL A 174 -12.03 2.25 3.73
N ALA A 175 -12.02 2.37 5.06
CA ALA A 175 -12.86 3.31 5.79
C ALA A 175 -12.55 4.78 5.42
N ALA A 176 -11.26 5.14 5.32
CA ALA A 176 -10.81 6.44 4.88
C ALA A 176 -11.26 6.75 3.44
N GLN A 177 -11.12 5.77 2.53
CA GLN A 177 -11.60 5.88 1.15
C GLN A 177 -13.12 6.08 1.09
N GLY A 178 -13.87 5.46 2.00
CA GLY A 178 -15.31 5.60 2.15
C GLY A 178 -15.77 6.91 2.81
N GLY A 179 -14.82 7.77 3.25
CA GLY A 179 -15.14 9.09 3.81
C GLY A 179 -15.16 9.16 5.33
N SER A 180 -14.70 8.11 6.04
CA SER A 180 -14.56 8.18 7.51
C SER A 180 -13.61 9.30 7.90
N ASP A 181 -13.98 10.05 8.95
CA ASP A 181 -13.13 11.10 9.48
C ASP A 181 -11.96 10.52 10.32
N ARG A 182 -11.00 11.39 10.64
CA ARG A 182 -9.81 11.02 11.39
C ARG A 182 -10.14 10.38 12.75
N ALA A 183 -11.13 10.90 13.46
CA ALA A 183 -11.49 10.40 14.79
C ALA A 183 -12.03 8.96 14.72
N ALA A 184 -12.80 8.63 13.69
CA ALA A 184 -13.27 7.27 13.46
C ALA A 184 -12.11 6.31 13.14
N LEU A 185 -11.12 6.75 12.34
CA LEU A 185 -9.94 5.94 12.00
C LEU A 185 -9.04 5.72 13.23
N GLU A 186 -8.84 6.75 14.06
CA GLU A 186 -8.10 6.65 15.32
C GLU A 186 -8.81 5.70 16.31
N GLY A 187 -10.15 5.75 16.40
CA GLY A 187 -10.92 4.81 17.21
C GLY A 187 -10.74 3.34 16.79
N ILE A 188 -10.65 3.06 15.47
CA ILE A 188 -10.33 1.72 14.97
C ILE A 188 -8.91 1.29 15.39
N ALA A 189 -7.95 2.20 15.29
CA ALA A 189 -6.57 1.93 15.68
C ALA A 189 -6.42 1.67 17.18
N ASP A 190 -7.08 2.45 18.02
CA ASP A 190 -7.06 2.28 19.48
C ASP A 190 -7.67 0.93 19.91
N LEU A 191 -8.83 0.56 19.37
CA LEU A 191 -9.43 -0.75 19.62
C LEU A 191 -8.53 -1.91 19.17
N ALA A 192 -7.79 -1.73 18.09
CA ALA A 192 -6.83 -2.74 17.63
C ALA A 192 -5.63 -2.88 18.59
N LEU A 193 -5.17 -1.78 19.19
CA LEU A 193 -4.10 -1.79 20.20
C LEU A 193 -4.59 -2.40 21.52
N ASP A 194 -5.81 -2.09 21.96
CA ASP A 194 -6.43 -2.70 23.16
C ASP A 194 -6.56 -4.23 23.00
N ALA A 195 -6.76 -4.74 21.78
CA ALA A 195 -6.80 -6.18 21.52
C ALA A 195 -5.42 -6.86 21.61
N LEU A 196 -4.31 -6.11 21.65
CA LEU A 196 -2.96 -6.61 21.81
C LEU A 196 -2.54 -6.61 23.29
N THR A 197 -3.01 -5.66 24.07
CA THR A 197 -2.67 -5.42 25.49
C THR A 197 -3.81 -5.80 26.43
#